data_239c70c4492cef7eced746d292ad9006
#
_entry.id   239c70c4492cef7eced746d292ad9006
#
_cell.length_a   1.000
_cell.length_b   1.000
_cell.length_c   1.000
_cell.angle_alpha   90.00
_cell.angle_beta   90.00
_cell.angle_gamma   90.00
#
_symmetry.space_group_name_H-M   'P 1'
#
loop_
_entity.id
_entity.type
_entity.pdbx_description
1 polymer ?
#
loop_
_entity_poly.entity_id
_entity_poly.type
_entity_poly.pdbx_seq_one_letter_code
_entity_poly.pdbx_strand_id
1 'polypeptide(L)'
;MVKKWMMAGLTMLPALLVTPSWAEEVAQVQAAVAPVAAVTINKGDNTWMLLSAALVILMSIPGLALFYGGLVRAKNMLSVLMQVFTLFCLICVLWVIYGYSLAFTEGGNFYGSFSKVLLKGVTPDSIAATFSKGVGISELIYVVFQGAFAAITCGLIVGAFAERIKFAAVLLFSVIWFTFAYIPLAHMVWYWAGPDAYTSAEAAATATATAGYLFQHGALDFAGGTVVHINAAVAGLVGAYLVGKRLGYGRDPMTPHSLTMTMIGASLLWFGWFGFNAGSALEANGIAALAFINTWVAPAAAALSWTLAEWVMKGRPSLLGAASGAVSGLVVITPAAGFVGVGGGLIMGLISGVAGLWGVHGLKRLLGADDSLDVFGVHGVCGILGALLTGVFASPDLGGTGVWDYVTNQVAEGYSILTQVKIQAIGVGVTILWSGAVAAIAFKAVDMLVGLRVNGDAEREGLDVTSHGEKAYSM
;
A
#
# COMPACT_ATOMS: atom_id res chain seq x y z
N MET A 1 58.61 4.95 -76.46
CA MET A 1 60.09 5.19 -76.32
C MET A 1 60.41 5.30 -74.85
N VAL A 2 61.21 4.37 -74.38
CA VAL A 2 62.41 4.54 -73.54
C VAL A 2 62.14 4.89 -72.08
N LYS A 3 62.25 3.90 -71.25
CA LYS A 3 63.33 3.47 -70.31
C LYS A 3 63.46 4.33 -69.05
N LYS A 4 63.23 3.67 -67.88
CA LYS A 4 64.24 3.08 -66.93
C LYS A 4 64.90 4.13 -66.00
N TRP A 5 64.92 3.97 -64.73
CA TRP A 5 65.69 3.27 -63.71
C TRP A 5 65.45 3.92 -62.35
N MET A 6 65.09 3.15 -61.32
CA MET A 6 65.81 2.65 -60.11
C MET A 6 66.33 3.73 -59.14
N MET A 7 65.99 3.75 -57.94
CA MET A 7 66.60 3.05 -56.79
C MET A 7 65.92 3.40 -55.42
N ALA A 8 65.64 2.42 -54.72
CA ALA A 8 65.73 2.11 -53.32
C ALA A 8 66.03 3.26 -52.30
N GLY A 9 65.19 3.39 -51.31
CA GLY A 9 65.47 4.02 -50.05
C GLY A 9 64.62 3.30 -48.99
N LEU A 10 65.23 2.26 -48.39
CA LEU A 10 64.71 1.63 -47.14
C LEU A 10 64.79 2.63 -46.00
N THR A 11 63.67 3.06 -45.45
CA THR A 11 63.68 3.61 -44.13
C THR A 11 62.86 2.66 -43.27
N MET A 12 63.51 1.92 -42.36
CA MET A 12 62.96 1.13 -41.29
C MET A 12 62.16 2.06 -40.35
N LEU A 13 60.87 1.86 -40.29
CA LEU A 13 60.09 2.25 -39.10
C LEU A 13 60.38 1.23 -38.00
N PRO A 14 60.69 1.65 -36.76
CA PRO A 14 60.79 0.73 -35.66
C PRO A 14 59.42 0.18 -35.39
N ALA A 15 59.24 -1.13 -35.48
CA ALA A 15 58.11 -1.85 -34.90
C ALA A 15 58.09 -1.57 -33.38
N LEU A 16 57.17 -0.76 -32.90
CA LEU A 16 56.82 -0.66 -31.50
C LEU A 16 56.34 -2.05 -31.11
N LEU A 17 57.17 -2.80 -30.44
CA LEU A 17 56.82 -3.99 -29.68
C LEU A 17 55.82 -3.53 -28.62
N VAL A 18 54.54 -3.65 -28.90
CA VAL A 18 53.48 -3.61 -27.89
C VAL A 18 53.77 -4.79 -26.97
N THR A 19 54.24 -4.51 -25.77
CA THR A 19 54.55 -5.52 -24.78
C THR A 19 53.25 -6.27 -24.44
N PRO A 20 53.26 -7.60 -24.24
CA PRO A 20 52.08 -8.40 -23.92
C PRO A 20 51.32 -7.93 -22.68
N SER A 21 51.96 -7.16 -21.80
CA SER A 21 51.38 -6.65 -20.55
C SER A 21 50.15 -5.75 -20.75
N TRP A 22 50.09 -4.95 -21.83
CA TRP A 22 48.93 -4.07 -22.09
C TRP A 22 47.73 -4.82 -22.62
N ALA A 23 47.95 -5.88 -23.39
CA ALA A 23 46.84 -6.73 -23.86
C ALA A 23 46.26 -7.60 -22.73
N GLU A 24 47.11 -8.07 -21.80
CA GLU A 24 46.68 -8.81 -20.62
C GLU A 24 45.97 -7.90 -19.59
N GLU A 25 46.46 -6.66 -19.41
CA GLU A 25 45.80 -5.68 -18.52
C GLU A 25 44.44 -5.23 -19.05
N VAL A 26 44.32 -4.98 -20.37
CA VAL A 26 43.06 -4.67 -21.04
C VAL A 26 42.11 -5.88 -21.01
N ALA A 27 42.64 -7.09 -21.22
CA ALA A 27 41.83 -8.32 -21.09
C ALA A 27 41.38 -8.61 -19.65
N GLN A 28 42.23 -8.32 -18.64
CA GLN A 28 41.87 -8.44 -17.22
C GLN A 28 40.86 -7.37 -16.80
N VAL A 29 40.94 -6.13 -17.29
CA VAL A 29 39.95 -5.09 -17.06
C VAL A 29 38.66 -5.42 -17.76
N GLN A 30 38.66 -5.98 -18.98
CA GLN A 30 37.47 -6.46 -19.66
C GLN A 30 36.85 -7.73 -19.02
N ALA A 31 37.68 -8.60 -18.46
CA ALA A 31 37.22 -9.79 -17.73
C ALA A 31 36.68 -9.46 -16.30
N ALA A 32 37.09 -8.31 -15.75
CA ALA A 32 36.60 -7.84 -14.43
C ALA A 32 35.23 -7.15 -14.49
N VAL A 33 34.76 -6.76 -15.69
CA VAL A 33 33.37 -6.34 -15.87
C VAL A 33 32.59 -7.59 -16.28
N ALA A 34 32.22 -8.39 -15.28
CA ALA A 34 31.22 -9.44 -15.50
C ALA A 34 29.99 -8.77 -16.13
N PRO A 35 29.43 -9.30 -17.23
CA PRO A 35 28.22 -8.76 -17.80
C PRO A 35 27.17 -8.72 -16.70
N VAL A 36 26.58 -7.56 -16.45
CA VAL A 36 25.44 -7.44 -15.54
C VAL A 36 24.44 -8.50 -16.02
N ALA A 37 24.18 -9.49 -15.17
CA ALA A 37 23.26 -10.57 -15.52
C ALA A 37 21.93 -9.95 -15.93
N ALA A 38 21.44 -10.29 -17.12
CA ALA A 38 20.17 -9.77 -17.58
C ALA A 38 19.09 -10.16 -16.56
N VAL A 39 18.27 -9.18 -16.15
CA VAL A 39 17.14 -9.44 -15.25
C VAL A 39 16.23 -10.48 -15.89
N THR A 40 15.90 -11.51 -15.15
CA THR A 40 15.06 -12.62 -15.63
C THR A 40 13.86 -12.84 -14.71
N ILE A 41 12.74 -13.26 -15.31
CA ILE A 41 11.55 -13.63 -14.55
C ILE A 41 11.83 -14.93 -13.79
N ASN A 42 11.82 -14.85 -12.46
CA ASN A 42 11.84 -16.04 -11.60
C ASN A 42 10.45 -16.65 -11.55
N LYS A 43 10.32 -17.93 -11.92
CA LYS A 43 9.01 -18.63 -11.98
C LYS A 43 8.39 -18.83 -10.61
N GLY A 44 9.19 -19.05 -9.58
CA GLY A 44 8.72 -19.16 -8.19
C GLY A 44 8.11 -17.86 -7.69
N ASP A 45 8.85 -16.75 -7.87
CA ASP A 45 8.40 -15.40 -7.47
C ASP A 45 7.17 -14.99 -8.28
N ASN A 46 7.16 -15.27 -9.58
CA ASN A 46 6.02 -14.99 -10.43
C ASN A 46 4.76 -15.75 -9.99
N THR A 47 4.91 -17.04 -9.60
CA THR A 47 3.81 -17.86 -9.06
C THR A 47 3.31 -17.29 -7.73
N TRP A 48 4.24 -16.91 -6.84
CA TRP A 48 3.90 -16.27 -5.58
C TRP A 48 3.11 -14.97 -5.80
N MET A 49 3.52 -14.15 -6.75
CA MET A 49 2.86 -12.88 -7.05
C MET A 49 1.49 -13.04 -7.71
N LEU A 50 1.30 -14.06 -8.57
CA LEU A 50 -0.02 -14.44 -9.09
C LEU A 50 -0.99 -14.78 -7.95
N LEU A 51 -0.54 -15.63 -7.00
CA LEU A 51 -1.33 -16.00 -5.83
C LEU A 51 -1.58 -14.78 -4.94
N SER A 52 -0.55 -13.98 -4.65
CA SER A 52 -0.66 -12.79 -3.81
C SER A 52 -1.64 -11.77 -4.38
N ALA A 53 -1.62 -11.51 -5.68
CA ALA A 53 -2.58 -10.64 -6.34
C ALA A 53 -4.03 -11.17 -6.21
N ALA A 54 -4.25 -12.46 -6.40
CA ALA A 54 -5.55 -13.10 -6.21
C ALA A 54 -6.04 -13.00 -4.75
N LEU A 55 -5.15 -13.17 -3.77
CA LEU A 55 -5.45 -13.03 -2.35
C LEU A 55 -5.83 -11.58 -1.99
N VAL A 56 -5.16 -10.56 -2.57
CA VAL A 56 -5.53 -9.15 -2.36
C VAL A 56 -6.89 -8.85 -3.00
N ILE A 57 -7.22 -9.41 -4.15
CA ILE A 57 -8.55 -9.27 -4.75
C ILE A 57 -9.61 -9.93 -3.85
N LEU A 58 -9.34 -11.11 -3.32
CA LEU A 58 -10.25 -11.83 -2.39
C LEU A 58 -10.54 -10.99 -1.14
N MET A 59 -9.53 -10.35 -0.53
CA MET A 59 -9.79 -9.50 0.64
C MET A 59 -10.50 -8.21 0.26
N SER A 60 -10.27 -7.67 -0.93
CA SER A 60 -10.80 -6.37 -1.37
C SER A 60 -12.28 -6.43 -1.76
N ILE A 61 -12.73 -7.51 -2.39
CA ILE A 61 -14.13 -7.67 -2.81
C ILE A 61 -14.93 -8.40 -1.73
N PRO A 62 -14.89 -9.74 -1.61
CA PRO A 62 -15.74 -10.41 -0.64
C PRO A 62 -15.34 -10.08 0.82
N GLY A 63 -14.05 -9.97 1.12
CA GLY A 63 -13.58 -9.71 2.48
C GLY A 63 -14.11 -8.38 3.02
N LEU A 64 -13.78 -7.27 2.36
CA LEU A 64 -14.18 -5.93 2.80
C LEU A 64 -15.70 -5.72 2.70
N ALA A 65 -16.31 -6.19 1.61
CA ALA A 65 -17.75 -6.05 1.42
C ALA A 65 -18.55 -6.75 2.52
N LEU A 66 -18.19 -7.98 2.90
CA LEU A 66 -18.86 -8.72 3.99
C LEU A 66 -18.55 -8.14 5.37
N PHE A 67 -17.32 -7.67 5.60
CA PHE A 67 -16.94 -7.02 6.84
C PHE A 67 -17.78 -5.76 7.05
N TYR A 68 -17.81 -4.85 6.08
CA TYR A 68 -18.60 -3.63 6.15
C TYR A 68 -20.10 -3.88 6.07
N GLY A 69 -20.51 -4.79 5.17
CA GLY A 69 -21.91 -5.17 5.01
C GLY A 69 -22.54 -5.69 6.30
N GLY A 70 -21.82 -6.49 7.08
CA GLY A 70 -22.28 -6.98 8.38
C GLY A 70 -22.37 -5.89 9.46
N LEU A 71 -21.54 -4.85 9.37
CA LEU A 71 -21.47 -3.75 10.34
C LEU A 71 -22.57 -2.70 10.17
N VAL A 72 -23.08 -2.47 8.97
CA VAL A 72 -24.17 -1.52 8.73
C VAL A 72 -25.54 -2.09 9.14
N ARG A 73 -26.55 -1.23 9.22
CA ARG A 73 -27.95 -1.68 9.41
C ARG A 73 -28.43 -2.43 8.16
N ALA A 74 -29.30 -3.45 8.36
CA ALA A 74 -29.76 -4.36 7.31
C ALA A 74 -30.29 -3.66 6.03
N LYS A 75 -30.92 -2.50 6.19
CA LYS A 75 -31.50 -1.68 5.12
C LYS A 75 -30.48 -0.93 4.24
N ASN A 76 -29.18 -1.01 4.59
CA ASN A 76 -28.07 -0.34 3.90
C ASN A 76 -26.97 -1.33 3.47
N MET A 77 -27.23 -2.63 3.62
CA MET A 77 -26.21 -3.66 3.35
C MET A 77 -25.83 -3.68 1.89
N LEU A 78 -26.82 -3.81 0.97
CA LEU A 78 -26.54 -3.87 -0.47
C LEU A 78 -25.91 -2.59 -0.98
N SER A 79 -26.32 -1.44 -0.45
CA SER A 79 -25.70 -0.15 -0.79
C SER A 79 -24.21 -0.12 -0.50
N VAL A 80 -23.77 -0.67 0.65
CA VAL A 80 -22.33 -0.75 0.97
C VAL A 80 -21.62 -1.77 0.11
N LEU A 81 -22.20 -2.95 -0.12
CA LEU A 81 -21.65 -3.96 -1.02
C LEU A 81 -21.47 -3.39 -2.44
N MET A 82 -22.50 -2.69 -2.94
CA MET A 82 -22.49 -2.08 -4.25
C MET A 82 -21.41 -0.99 -4.37
N GLN A 83 -21.23 -0.18 -3.33
CA GLN A 83 -20.16 0.82 -3.28
C GLN A 83 -18.78 0.16 -3.34
N VAL A 84 -18.49 -0.83 -2.49
CA VAL A 84 -17.19 -1.54 -2.46
C VAL A 84 -16.92 -2.21 -3.79
N PHE A 85 -17.87 -2.96 -4.33
CA PHE A 85 -17.70 -3.71 -5.57
C PHE A 85 -17.52 -2.78 -6.78
N THR A 86 -18.37 -1.75 -6.91
CA THR A 86 -18.29 -0.83 -8.05
C THR A 86 -17.02 0.01 -7.99
N LEU A 87 -16.57 0.43 -6.79
CA LEU A 87 -15.30 1.14 -6.64
C LEU A 87 -14.12 0.27 -7.05
N PHE A 88 -14.12 -1.00 -6.64
CA PHE A 88 -13.08 -1.93 -7.07
C PHE A 88 -13.00 -1.98 -8.60
N CYS A 89 -14.14 -2.19 -9.28
CA CYS A 89 -14.19 -2.22 -10.74
C CYS A 89 -13.75 -0.89 -11.39
N LEU A 90 -14.22 0.24 -10.85
CA LEU A 90 -13.89 1.57 -11.35
C LEU A 90 -12.38 1.83 -11.25
N ILE A 91 -11.79 1.58 -10.09
CA ILE A 91 -10.37 1.83 -9.87
C ILE A 91 -9.50 0.89 -10.71
N CYS A 92 -9.87 -0.38 -10.88
CA CYS A 92 -9.16 -1.29 -11.78
C CYS A 92 -9.12 -0.75 -13.23
N VAL A 93 -10.22 -0.19 -13.72
CA VAL A 93 -10.27 0.41 -15.06
C VAL A 93 -9.39 1.66 -15.13
N LEU A 94 -9.52 2.58 -14.17
CA LEU A 94 -8.69 3.79 -14.13
C LEU A 94 -7.21 3.49 -13.94
N TRP A 95 -6.90 2.41 -13.20
CA TRP A 95 -5.53 1.95 -13.00
C TRP A 95 -4.87 1.56 -14.32
N VAL A 96 -5.56 0.80 -15.15
CA VAL A 96 -5.08 0.42 -16.49
C VAL A 96 -5.02 1.62 -17.44
N ILE A 97 -5.98 2.54 -17.36
CA ILE A 97 -6.01 3.71 -18.25
C ILE A 97 -4.82 4.62 -17.98
N TYR A 98 -4.60 5.05 -16.73
CA TYR A 98 -3.55 6.02 -16.39
C TYR A 98 -2.89 5.81 -15.03
N GLY A 99 -3.55 5.14 -14.08
CA GLY A 99 -3.10 5.04 -12.70
C GLY A 99 -1.73 4.40 -12.57
N TYR A 100 -1.53 3.25 -13.21
CA TYR A 100 -0.24 2.56 -13.23
C TYR A 100 0.88 3.45 -13.81
N SER A 101 0.60 4.12 -14.91
CA SER A 101 1.57 5.02 -15.56
C SER A 101 2.02 6.13 -14.60
N LEU A 102 1.08 6.82 -13.96
CA LEU A 102 1.39 7.93 -13.06
C LEU A 102 1.99 7.48 -11.71
N ALA A 103 1.76 6.25 -11.28
CA ALA A 103 2.31 5.72 -10.03
C ALA A 103 3.71 5.12 -10.20
N PHE A 104 3.98 4.41 -11.31
CA PHE A 104 5.14 3.52 -11.43
C PHE A 104 5.98 3.74 -12.70
N THR A 105 6.01 4.94 -13.24
CA THR A 105 6.99 5.34 -14.27
C THR A 105 7.84 6.48 -13.77
N GLU A 106 9.00 6.66 -14.40
CA GLU A 106 9.86 7.81 -14.14
C GLU A 106 9.15 9.13 -14.45
N GLY A 107 9.36 10.12 -13.60
CA GLY A 107 8.73 11.43 -13.71
C GLY A 107 9.28 12.40 -12.67
N GLY A 108 8.40 13.06 -11.95
CA GLY A 108 8.76 13.93 -10.83
C GLY A 108 8.72 13.17 -9.48
N ASN A 109 9.00 13.88 -8.39
CA ASN A 109 9.00 13.29 -7.04
C ASN A 109 7.61 12.87 -6.53
N PHE A 110 6.53 13.36 -7.18
CA PHE A 110 5.14 13.17 -6.75
C PHE A 110 4.31 12.36 -7.75
N TYR A 111 4.71 12.33 -9.01
CA TYR A 111 4.03 11.64 -10.09
C TYR A 111 5.02 11.10 -11.09
N GLY A 112 4.74 9.94 -11.64
CA GLY A 112 5.33 9.42 -12.86
C GLY A 112 4.83 10.15 -14.11
N SER A 113 5.13 9.60 -15.26
CA SER A 113 4.77 10.13 -16.56
C SER A 113 3.56 9.41 -17.18
N PHE A 114 3.11 9.88 -18.32
CA PHE A 114 2.07 9.22 -19.13
C PHE A 114 2.64 8.19 -20.13
N SER A 115 3.88 7.73 -19.95
CA SER A 115 4.57 6.85 -20.89
C SER A 115 3.93 5.46 -21.05
N LYS A 116 3.23 4.98 -20.00
CA LYS A 116 2.55 3.68 -19.97
C LYS A 116 1.01 3.79 -19.90
N VAL A 117 0.43 4.88 -20.35
CA VAL A 117 -1.05 5.01 -20.45
C VAL A 117 -1.61 3.86 -21.27
N LEU A 118 -2.75 3.28 -20.82
CA LEU A 118 -3.35 2.05 -21.38
C LEU A 118 -2.35 0.88 -21.43
N LEU A 119 -1.40 0.84 -20.49
CA LEU A 119 -0.31 -0.13 -20.40
C LEU A 119 0.54 -0.21 -21.68
N LYS A 120 0.70 0.92 -22.39
CA LYS A 120 1.52 0.99 -23.58
C LYS A 120 2.93 0.47 -23.28
N GLY A 121 3.39 -0.51 -24.08
CA GLY A 121 4.71 -1.11 -23.94
C GLY A 121 4.80 -2.20 -22.86
N VAL A 122 3.74 -2.44 -22.08
CA VAL A 122 3.66 -3.57 -21.15
C VAL A 122 3.16 -4.79 -21.91
N THR A 123 3.99 -5.83 -21.96
CA THR A 123 3.74 -7.07 -22.72
C THR A 123 3.90 -8.29 -21.81
N PRO A 124 3.57 -9.51 -22.27
CA PRO A 124 3.86 -10.72 -21.50
C PRO A 124 5.33 -10.91 -21.13
N ASP A 125 6.24 -10.29 -21.88
CA ASP A 125 7.69 -10.38 -21.67
C ASP A 125 8.26 -9.18 -20.87
N SER A 126 7.43 -8.19 -20.54
CA SER A 126 7.85 -7.04 -19.74
C SER A 126 8.13 -7.48 -18.29
N ILE A 127 9.21 -6.95 -17.72
CA ILE A 127 9.71 -7.30 -16.39
C ILE A 127 9.60 -6.09 -15.46
N ALA A 128 9.03 -6.31 -14.29
CA ALA A 128 9.12 -5.41 -13.16
C ALA A 128 10.25 -5.88 -12.22
N ALA A 129 11.03 -4.93 -11.72
CA ALA A 129 12.09 -5.20 -10.74
C ALA A 129 11.48 -5.69 -9.41
N THR A 130 12.22 -6.56 -8.74
CA THR A 130 11.98 -6.95 -7.35
C THR A 130 12.95 -6.20 -6.43
N PHE A 131 13.22 -6.73 -5.23
CA PHE A 131 14.22 -6.18 -4.32
C PHE A 131 15.59 -6.87 -4.41
N SER A 132 15.75 -7.88 -5.27
CA SER A 132 17.01 -8.58 -5.50
C SER A 132 17.56 -8.26 -6.89
N LYS A 133 18.88 -8.00 -6.97
CA LYS A 133 19.56 -7.73 -8.23
C LYS A 133 19.44 -8.93 -9.19
N GLY A 134 19.17 -8.65 -10.46
CA GLY A 134 19.03 -9.66 -11.50
C GLY A 134 17.74 -10.48 -11.44
N VAL A 135 16.82 -10.20 -10.49
CA VAL A 135 15.55 -10.90 -10.30
C VAL A 135 14.38 -9.99 -10.68
N GLY A 136 13.43 -10.55 -11.42
CA GLY A 136 12.23 -9.83 -11.82
C GLY A 136 11.00 -10.71 -11.86
N ILE A 137 9.86 -10.07 -11.90
CA ILE A 137 8.54 -10.68 -12.09
C ILE A 137 7.87 -10.11 -13.33
N SER A 138 6.81 -10.76 -13.80
CA SER A 138 6.01 -10.23 -14.91
C SER A 138 5.44 -8.85 -14.53
N GLU A 139 5.68 -7.84 -15.36
CA GLU A 139 5.13 -6.52 -15.14
C GLU A 139 3.60 -6.51 -15.14
N LEU A 140 2.95 -7.36 -15.96
CA LEU A 140 1.49 -7.53 -15.95
C LEU A 140 0.96 -7.96 -14.58
N ILE A 141 1.68 -8.83 -13.87
CA ILE A 141 1.29 -9.27 -12.52
C ILE A 141 1.52 -8.15 -11.51
N TYR A 142 2.62 -7.41 -11.63
CA TYR A 142 2.88 -6.23 -10.81
C TYR A 142 1.77 -5.18 -10.98
N VAL A 143 1.30 -4.95 -12.22
CA VAL A 143 0.15 -4.07 -12.52
C VAL A 143 -1.09 -4.50 -11.75
N VAL A 144 -1.44 -5.79 -11.79
CA VAL A 144 -2.64 -6.32 -11.09
C VAL A 144 -2.48 -6.21 -9.57
N PHE A 145 -1.31 -6.57 -9.04
CA PHE A 145 -1.02 -6.52 -7.61
C PHE A 145 -1.18 -5.09 -7.08
N GLN A 146 -0.52 -4.11 -7.69
CA GLN A 146 -0.59 -2.70 -7.28
C GLN A 146 -1.97 -2.07 -7.55
N GLY A 147 -2.67 -2.49 -8.61
CA GLY A 147 -4.03 -2.07 -8.90
C GLY A 147 -5.04 -2.52 -7.83
N ALA A 148 -4.85 -3.72 -7.28
CA ALA A 148 -5.67 -4.22 -6.19
C ALA A 148 -5.47 -3.40 -4.89
N PHE A 149 -4.26 -2.90 -4.62
CA PHE A 149 -3.98 -1.97 -3.52
C PHE A 149 -4.70 -0.63 -3.69
N ALA A 150 -4.67 -0.08 -4.91
CA ALA A 150 -5.40 1.14 -5.24
C ALA A 150 -6.91 0.97 -5.01
N ALA A 151 -7.46 -0.14 -5.46
CA ALA A 151 -8.89 -0.42 -5.39
C ALA A 151 -9.37 -0.61 -3.93
N ILE A 152 -8.64 -1.40 -3.12
CA ILE A 152 -9.02 -1.58 -1.72
C ILE A 152 -8.89 -0.27 -0.94
N THR A 153 -7.89 0.56 -1.23
CA THR A 153 -7.72 1.85 -0.54
C THR A 153 -8.92 2.76 -0.72
N CYS A 154 -9.45 2.87 -1.93
CA CYS A 154 -10.70 3.60 -2.19
C CYS A 154 -11.91 2.94 -1.51
N GLY A 155 -11.97 1.60 -1.47
CA GLY A 155 -13.03 0.84 -0.80
C GLY A 155 -13.06 1.08 0.72
N LEU A 156 -11.91 1.22 1.37
CA LEU A 156 -11.83 1.47 2.81
C LEU A 156 -12.50 2.78 3.23
N ILE A 157 -12.42 3.83 2.43
CA ILE A 157 -12.97 5.15 2.74
C ILE A 157 -14.48 5.10 2.94
N VAL A 158 -15.17 4.23 2.20
CA VAL A 158 -16.64 4.08 2.22
C VAL A 158 -17.18 3.85 3.62
N GLY A 159 -16.47 3.09 4.44
CA GLY A 159 -16.87 2.78 5.80
C GLY A 159 -17.13 4.01 6.67
N ALA A 160 -16.44 5.12 6.44
CA ALA A 160 -16.53 6.30 7.27
C ALA A 160 -17.86 7.07 7.13
N PHE A 161 -18.49 7.03 5.98
CA PHE A 161 -19.73 7.76 5.68
C PHE A 161 -20.87 6.86 5.16
N ALA A 162 -20.75 5.56 5.38
CA ALA A 162 -21.80 4.60 5.05
C ALA A 162 -23.18 5.01 5.59
N GLU A 163 -24.24 4.52 4.93
CA GLU A 163 -25.64 4.69 5.27
C GLU A 163 -26.27 6.06 4.95
N ARG A 164 -25.52 7.06 4.41
CA ARG A 164 -26.04 8.41 4.19
C ARG A 164 -25.53 9.14 2.96
N ILE A 165 -24.51 8.63 2.30
CA ILE A 165 -23.90 9.24 1.11
C ILE A 165 -24.62 8.79 -0.16
N LYS A 166 -24.71 9.66 -1.17
CA LYS A 166 -25.19 9.31 -2.49
C LYS A 166 -24.19 8.43 -3.23
N PHE A 167 -24.66 7.42 -3.94
CA PHE A 167 -23.81 6.51 -4.72
C PHE A 167 -22.98 7.26 -5.77
N ALA A 168 -23.58 8.17 -6.53
CA ALA A 168 -22.86 9.00 -7.50
C ALA A 168 -21.78 9.87 -6.87
N ALA A 169 -21.99 10.36 -5.64
CA ALA A 169 -21.00 11.13 -4.90
C ALA A 169 -19.79 10.28 -4.52
N VAL A 170 -20.00 9.03 -4.10
CA VAL A 170 -18.92 8.10 -3.80
C VAL A 170 -18.05 7.85 -5.03
N LEU A 171 -18.66 7.57 -6.18
CA LEU A 171 -17.93 7.29 -7.42
C LEU A 171 -17.09 8.49 -7.87
N LEU A 172 -17.72 9.68 -7.92
CA LEU A 172 -17.05 10.89 -8.37
C LEU A 172 -15.92 11.32 -7.42
N PHE A 173 -16.18 11.25 -6.12
CA PHE A 173 -15.15 11.47 -5.09
C PHE A 173 -13.95 10.53 -5.31
N SER A 174 -14.21 9.25 -5.50
CA SER A 174 -13.15 8.25 -5.64
C SER A 174 -12.29 8.47 -6.87
N VAL A 175 -12.85 8.91 -8.01
CA VAL A 175 -12.06 9.28 -9.20
C VAL A 175 -11.10 10.43 -8.88
N ILE A 176 -11.60 11.49 -8.25
CA ILE A 176 -10.78 12.66 -7.92
C ILE A 176 -9.71 12.30 -6.88
N TRP A 177 -10.11 11.65 -5.79
CA TRP A 177 -9.21 11.32 -4.70
C TRP A 177 -8.17 10.27 -5.11
N PHE A 178 -8.55 9.24 -5.87
CA PHE A 178 -7.62 8.27 -6.45
C PHE A 178 -6.54 8.97 -7.27
N THR A 179 -6.96 9.89 -8.16
CA THR A 179 -6.04 10.59 -9.07
C THR A 179 -5.09 11.53 -8.33
N PHE A 180 -5.60 12.31 -7.36
CA PHE A 180 -4.83 13.39 -6.74
C PHE A 180 -4.31 13.09 -5.33
N ALA A 181 -4.75 11.97 -4.69
CA ALA A 181 -4.22 11.56 -3.39
C ALA A 181 -3.54 10.20 -3.46
N TYR A 182 -4.24 9.17 -3.92
CA TYR A 182 -3.68 7.81 -3.90
C TYR A 182 -2.45 7.68 -4.82
N ILE A 183 -2.58 8.05 -6.08
CA ILE A 183 -1.49 7.92 -7.06
C ILE A 183 -0.22 8.66 -6.60
N PRO A 184 -0.28 9.95 -6.17
CA PRO A 184 0.92 10.63 -5.69
C PRO A 184 1.55 9.97 -4.47
N LEU A 185 0.73 9.53 -3.49
CA LEU A 185 1.28 8.86 -2.31
C LEU A 185 1.92 7.52 -2.64
N ALA A 186 1.32 6.73 -3.54
CA ALA A 186 1.92 5.49 -4.03
C ALA A 186 3.26 5.76 -4.75
N HIS A 187 3.31 6.78 -5.60
CA HIS A 187 4.54 7.19 -6.27
C HIS A 187 5.60 7.68 -5.27
N MET A 188 5.23 8.58 -4.37
CA MET A 188 6.16 9.13 -3.37
C MET A 188 6.82 8.06 -2.51
N VAL A 189 6.09 6.99 -2.17
CA VAL A 189 6.57 5.96 -1.23
C VAL A 189 7.23 4.79 -1.95
N TRP A 190 6.69 4.35 -3.08
CA TRP A 190 7.04 3.05 -3.68
C TRP A 190 7.73 3.14 -5.05
N TYR A 191 7.77 4.33 -5.68
CA TYR A 191 8.48 4.44 -6.96
C TYR A 191 9.98 4.60 -6.76
N TRP A 192 10.75 3.73 -7.41
CA TRP A 192 12.21 3.76 -7.50
C TRP A 192 12.68 2.98 -8.73
N ALA A 193 13.95 3.13 -9.08
CA ALA A 193 14.52 2.55 -10.31
C ALA A 193 14.80 1.03 -10.23
N GLY A 194 14.57 0.39 -9.08
CA GLY A 194 14.91 -1.01 -8.83
C GLY A 194 16.38 -1.21 -8.40
N PRO A 195 16.72 -2.40 -7.85
CA PRO A 195 18.03 -2.65 -7.24
C PRO A 195 19.19 -2.64 -8.23
N ASP A 196 18.93 -2.98 -9.51
CA ASP A 196 19.94 -3.03 -10.55
C ASP A 196 20.47 -1.64 -10.96
N ALA A 197 19.76 -0.56 -10.63
CA ALA A 197 20.22 0.80 -10.83
C ALA A 197 21.31 1.24 -9.82
N TYR A 198 21.47 0.51 -8.71
CA TYR A 198 22.39 0.84 -7.60
C TYR A 198 23.72 0.12 -7.75
N THR A 199 24.46 0.40 -8.83
CA THR A 199 25.74 -0.27 -9.17
C THR A 199 26.95 0.37 -8.52
N SER A 200 26.86 1.65 -8.16
CA SER A 200 27.91 2.44 -7.49
C SER A 200 27.27 3.54 -6.66
N ALA A 201 28.02 4.21 -5.80
CA ALA A 201 27.53 5.36 -5.04
C ALA A 201 27.00 6.51 -5.93
N GLU A 202 27.63 6.75 -7.07
CA GLU A 202 27.21 7.75 -8.06
C GLU A 202 25.90 7.35 -8.75
N ALA A 203 25.80 6.09 -9.19
CA ALA A 203 24.59 5.55 -9.79
C ALA A 203 23.43 5.54 -8.79
N ALA A 204 23.68 5.17 -7.54
CA ALA A 204 22.69 5.20 -6.46
C ALA A 204 22.18 6.61 -6.17
N ALA A 205 23.07 7.63 -6.14
CA ALA A 205 22.67 9.02 -5.98
C ALA A 205 21.75 9.48 -7.11
N THR A 206 22.07 9.13 -8.35
CA THR A 206 21.27 9.44 -9.54
C THR A 206 19.92 8.72 -9.49
N ALA A 207 19.89 7.41 -9.22
CA ALA A 207 18.66 6.61 -9.12
C ALA A 207 17.76 7.09 -7.97
N THR A 208 18.33 7.45 -6.83
CA THR A 208 17.58 7.99 -5.70
C THR A 208 16.97 9.36 -6.03
N ALA A 209 17.67 10.21 -6.77
CA ALA A 209 17.16 11.54 -7.13
C ALA A 209 15.91 11.49 -8.05
N THR A 210 15.71 10.38 -8.78
CA THR A 210 14.52 10.17 -9.63
C THR A 210 13.41 9.35 -8.95
N ALA A 211 13.65 8.86 -7.74
CA ALA A 211 12.67 8.10 -6.96
C ALA A 211 11.56 8.99 -6.37
N GLY A 212 10.52 8.40 -5.82
CA GLY A 212 9.46 9.10 -5.13
C GLY A 212 9.95 9.88 -3.90
N TYR A 213 9.30 11.00 -3.59
CA TYR A 213 9.72 11.94 -2.53
C TYR A 213 10.00 11.29 -1.18
N LEU A 214 9.08 10.43 -0.68
CA LEU A 214 9.24 9.78 0.61
C LEU A 214 10.28 8.65 0.58
N PHE A 215 10.41 7.96 -0.56
CA PHE A 215 11.46 6.98 -0.78
C PHE A 215 12.86 7.64 -0.69
N GLN A 216 13.05 8.80 -1.34
CA GLN A 216 14.30 9.56 -1.27
C GLN A 216 14.70 9.93 0.16
N HIS A 217 13.72 10.13 1.04
CA HIS A 217 13.93 10.47 2.45
C HIS A 217 14.09 9.23 3.34
N GLY A 218 14.06 8.02 2.78
CA GLY A 218 14.24 6.77 3.51
C GLY A 218 13.02 6.32 4.32
N ALA A 219 11.81 6.76 3.96
CA ALA A 219 10.59 6.29 4.61
C ALA A 219 10.36 4.80 4.32
N LEU A 220 10.09 4.02 5.36
CA LEU A 220 9.79 2.60 5.28
C LEU A 220 8.28 2.39 5.35
N ASP A 221 7.72 1.83 4.30
CA ASP A 221 6.31 1.40 4.24
C ASP A 221 6.19 0.13 3.41
N PHE A 222 6.26 -1.02 4.07
CA PHE A 222 6.39 -2.32 3.41
C PHE A 222 5.20 -2.66 2.53
N ALA A 223 3.98 -2.44 3.04
CA ALA A 223 2.77 -2.81 2.33
C ALA A 223 1.63 -1.77 2.43
N GLY A 224 1.90 -0.53 2.83
CA GLY A 224 0.92 0.54 2.72
C GLY A 224 0.33 1.05 4.04
N GLY A 225 1.13 1.11 5.10
CA GLY A 225 0.72 1.78 6.34
C GLY A 225 0.35 3.25 6.09
N THR A 226 1.18 3.96 5.32
CA THR A 226 0.92 5.32 4.88
C THR A 226 0.04 5.35 3.63
N VAL A 227 0.44 4.65 2.56
CA VAL A 227 -0.21 4.72 1.24
C VAL A 227 -1.66 4.25 1.27
N VAL A 228 -1.97 3.23 2.06
CA VAL A 228 -3.32 2.63 2.14
C VAL A 228 -4.05 3.10 3.38
N HIS A 229 -3.55 2.76 4.58
CA HIS A 229 -4.34 2.87 5.79
C HIS A 229 -4.48 4.30 6.31
N ILE A 230 -3.40 5.04 6.50
CA ILE A 230 -3.46 6.44 6.94
C ILE A 230 -4.17 7.28 5.88
N ASN A 231 -3.84 7.07 4.61
CA ASN A 231 -4.41 7.77 3.48
C ASN A 231 -5.94 7.64 3.42
N ALA A 232 -6.46 6.38 3.43
CA ALA A 232 -7.90 6.13 3.42
C ALA A 232 -8.60 6.63 4.69
N ALA A 233 -7.98 6.45 5.85
CA ALA A 233 -8.55 6.85 7.14
C ALA A 233 -8.72 8.37 7.25
N VAL A 234 -7.74 9.13 6.82
CA VAL A 234 -7.81 10.60 6.81
C VAL A 234 -8.88 11.09 5.84
N ALA A 235 -8.95 10.52 4.63
CA ALA A 235 -10.00 10.85 3.67
C ALA A 235 -11.38 10.49 4.22
N GLY A 236 -11.51 9.34 4.89
CA GLY A 236 -12.73 8.91 5.54
C GLY A 236 -13.17 9.85 6.65
N LEU A 237 -12.25 10.30 7.50
CA LEU A 237 -12.54 11.25 8.58
C LEU A 237 -13.02 12.60 8.03
N VAL A 238 -12.36 13.14 7.01
CA VAL A 238 -12.80 14.36 6.30
C VAL A 238 -14.20 14.17 5.72
N GLY A 239 -14.45 13.02 5.07
CA GLY A 239 -15.77 12.67 4.55
C GLY A 239 -16.83 12.56 5.62
N ALA A 240 -16.52 11.95 6.77
CA ALA A 240 -17.46 11.85 7.90
C ALA A 240 -17.93 13.22 8.41
N TYR A 241 -17.01 14.22 8.42
CA TYR A 241 -17.36 15.59 8.78
C TYR A 241 -18.19 16.30 7.70
N LEU A 242 -17.80 16.20 6.44
CA LEU A 242 -18.43 16.96 5.36
C LEU A 242 -19.81 16.39 4.96
N VAL A 243 -19.99 15.07 5.00
CA VAL A 243 -21.30 14.43 4.79
C VAL A 243 -22.23 14.65 6.00
N GLY A 244 -21.66 14.85 7.18
CA GLY A 244 -22.39 15.09 8.42
C GLY A 244 -22.83 13.81 9.14
N LYS A 245 -23.43 13.95 10.32
CA LYS A 245 -23.85 12.83 11.18
C LYS A 245 -25.11 12.15 10.63
N ARG A 246 -25.22 10.81 10.81
CA ARG A 246 -26.42 10.04 10.49
C ARG A 246 -27.63 10.54 11.29
N LEU A 247 -28.79 10.42 10.72
CA LEU A 247 -30.03 10.68 11.45
C LEU A 247 -30.13 9.76 12.66
N GLY A 248 -30.38 10.35 13.84
CA GLY A 248 -30.43 9.60 15.10
C GLY A 248 -29.05 9.31 15.74
N TYR A 249 -27.93 9.76 15.16
CA TYR A 249 -26.60 9.54 15.75
C TYR A 249 -26.54 10.03 17.22
N GLY A 250 -26.09 9.12 18.10
CA GLY A 250 -26.02 9.37 19.54
C GLY A 250 -27.36 9.29 20.28
N ARG A 251 -28.47 9.00 19.59
CA ARG A 251 -29.81 8.79 20.20
C ARG A 251 -30.37 7.41 19.87
N ASP A 252 -30.31 7.01 18.61
CA ASP A 252 -30.84 5.73 18.13
C ASP A 252 -29.75 4.66 18.15
N PRO A 253 -30.05 3.39 18.43
CA PRO A 253 -29.08 2.32 18.32
C PRO A 253 -28.69 2.10 16.84
N MET A 254 -27.39 2.12 16.56
CA MET A 254 -26.82 1.87 15.22
C MET A 254 -26.02 0.58 15.24
N THR A 255 -26.66 -0.50 15.70
CA THR A 255 -26.01 -1.79 15.88
C THR A 255 -25.78 -2.50 14.53
N PRO A 256 -24.66 -3.22 14.39
CA PRO A 256 -24.44 -4.12 13.27
C PRO A 256 -25.60 -5.11 13.12
N HIS A 257 -26.05 -5.35 11.89
CA HIS A 257 -27.17 -6.28 11.68
C HIS A 257 -26.72 -7.75 11.63
N SER A 258 -25.46 -8.03 11.29
CA SER A 258 -24.95 -9.41 11.15
C SER A 258 -23.48 -9.52 11.55
N LEU A 259 -23.23 -9.83 12.83
CA LEU A 259 -21.87 -10.09 13.30
C LEU A 259 -21.27 -11.38 12.72
N THR A 260 -22.08 -12.35 12.32
CA THR A 260 -21.63 -13.55 11.58
C THR A 260 -20.99 -13.14 10.25
N MET A 261 -21.63 -12.25 9.50
CA MET A 261 -21.13 -11.73 8.23
C MET A 261 -19.86 -10.89 8.43
N THR A 262 -19.83 -10.06 9.46
CA THR A 262 -18.65 -9.30 9.89
C THR A 262 -17.48 -10.23 10.19
N MET A 263 -17.71 -11.33 10.91
CA MET A 263 -16.66 -12.31 11.23
C MET A 263 -16.14 -13.03 9.98
N ILE A 264 -17.03 -13.43 9.06
CA ILE A 264 -16.63 -14.04 7.78
C ILE A 264 -15.77 -13.04 6.99
N GLY A 265 -16.22 -11.78 6.90
CA GLY A 265 -15.48 -10.71 6.23
C GLY A 265 -14.11 -10.47 6.85
N ALA A 266 -14.02 -10.38 8.19
CA ALA A 266 -12.75 -10.23 8.90
C ALA A 266 -11.79 -11.41 8.65
N SER A 267 -12.31 -12.63 8.57
CA SER A 267 -11.53 -13.83 8.28
C SER A 267 -10.98 -13.82 6.85
N LEU A 268 -11.78 -13.40 5.88
CA LEU A 268 -11.36 -13.24 4.48
C LEU A 268 -10.36 -12.10 4.33
N LEU A 269 -10.52 -11.00 5.07
CA LEU A 269 -9.53 -9.92 5.15
C LEU A 269 -8.20 -10.46 5.68
N TRP A 270 -8.19 -11.19 6.80
CA TRP A 270 -6.96 -11.75 7.35
C TRP A 270 -6.29 -12.73 6.39
N PHE A 271 -7.07 -13.65 5.80
CA PHE A 271 -6.54 -14.62 4.84
C PHE A 271 -5.91 -13.94 3.61
N GLY A 272 -6.58 -12.95 3.03
CA GLY A 272 -6.05 -12.18 1.89
C GLY A 272 -4.84 -11.32 2.25
N TRP A 273 -4.72 -10.94 3.54
CA TRP A 273 -3.60 -10.11 4.02
C TRP A 273 -2.24 -10.82 3.98
N PHE A 274 -2.21 -12.14 3.91
CA PHE A 274 -0.97 -12.87 3.61
C PHE A 274 -0.43 -12.50 2.23
N GLY A 275 -1.29 -12.40 1.22
CA GLY A 275 -0.93 -11.88 -0.10
C GLY A 275 -0.58 -10.39 -0.06
N PHE A 276 -1.33 -9.60 0.73
CA PHE A 276 -1.12 -8.17 0.87
C PHE A 276 0.26 -7.85 1.46
N ASN A 277 0.60 -8.40 2.61
CA ASN A 277 1.88 -8.16 3.29
C ASN A 277 3.02 -8.99 2.70
N ALA A 278 2.93 -10.30 2.68
CA ALA A 278 4.04 -11.14 2.22
C ALA A 278 4.24 -11.06 0.70
N GLY A 279 3.18 -10.78 -0.08
CA GLY A 279 3.28 -10.45 -1.50
C GLY A 279 4.05 -9.16 -1.77
N SER A 280 4.07 -8.20 -0.83
CA SER A 280 4.83 -6.96 -0.97
C SER A 280 6.35 -7.15 -0.93
N ALA A 281 6.84 -8.34 -0.58
CA ALA A 281 8.23 -8.73 -0.82
C ALA A 281 8.57 -8.89 -2.31
N LEU A 282 7.58 -9.06 -3.19
CA LEU A 282 7.69 -9.32 -4.62
C LEU A 282 8.43 -10.63 -4.97
N GLU A 283 8.93 -11.36 -4.00
CA GLU A 283 9.72 -12.59 -4.12
C GLU A 283 9.25 -13.63 -3.10
N ALA A 284 9.39 -14.91 -3.41
CA ALA A 284 9.16 -16.03 -2.50
C ALA A 284 10.43 -16.33 -1.67
N ASN A 285 10.88 -15.36 -0.88
CA ASN A 285 12.15 -15.38 -0.15
C ASN A 285 11.96 -15.30 1.38
N GLY A 286 13.06 -15.16 2.12
CA GLY A 286 13.05 -15.03 3.58
C GLY A 286 12.27 -13.81 4.10
N ILE A 287 12.24 -12.70 3.35
CA ILE A 287 11.48 -11.50 3.71
C ILE A 287 9.97 -11.76 3.56
N ALA A 288 9.56 -12.47 2.49
CA ALA A 288 8.17 -12.91 2.36
C ALA A 288 7.75 -13.83 3.52
N ALA A 289 8.62 -14.78 3.92
CA ALA A 289 8.36 -15.65 5.07
C ALA A 289 8.27 -14.88 6.39
N LEU A 290 9.11 -13.86 6.59
CA LEU A 290 9.06 -12.97 7.75
C LEU A 290 7.76 -12.16 7.76
N ALA A 291 7.39 -11.56 6.64
CA ALA A 291 6.13 -10.83 6.52
C ALA A 291 4.91 -11.73 6.73
N PHE A 292 4.99 -12.99 6.29
CA PHE A 292 3.94 -13.99 6.47
C PHE A 292 3.71 -14.31 7.96
N ILE A 293 4.78 -14.62 8.71
CA ILE A 293 4.64 -14.91 10.15
C ILE A 293 4.21 -13.68 10.95
N ASN A 294 4.69 -12.49 10.60
CA ASN A 294 4.26 -11.24 11.23
C ASN A 294 2.76 -10.96 10.97
N THR A 295 2.26 -11.27 9.77
CA THR A 295 0.84 -11.18 9.41
C THR A 295 -0.03 -12.21 10.13
N TRP A 296 0.56 -13.30 10.59
CA TRP A 296 -0.12 -14.31 11.40
C TRP A 296 -0.16 -13.94 12.88
N VAL A 297 0.96 -13.48 13.46
CA VAL A 297 1.08 -13.27 14.91
C VAL A 297 0.54 -11.92 15.38
N ALA A 298 0.77 -10.83 14.65
CA ALA A 298 0.36 -9.50 15.09
C ALA A 298 -1.17 -9.34 15.20
N PRO A 299 -1.99 -9.79 14.23
CA PRO A 299 -3.45 -9.72 14.36
C PRO A 299 -3.99 -10.65 15.48
N ALA A 300 -3.38 -11.81 15.70
CA ALA A 300 -3.73 -12.68 16.80
C ALA A 300 -3.50 -12.00 18.17
N ALA A 301 -2.33 -11.39 18.34
CA ALA A 301 -1.97 -10.62 19.52
C ALA A 301 -2.91 -9.43 19.75
N ALA A 302 -3.26 -8.71 18.68
CA ALA A 302 -4.16 -7.57 18.74
C ALA A 302 -5.61 -7.97 19.08
N ALA A 303 -6.11 -9.06 18.49
CA ALA A 303 -7.43 -9.60 18.84
C ALA A 303 -7.51 -9.97 20.33
N LEU A 304 -6.46 -10.61 20.86
CA LEU A 304 -6.41 -10.99 22.29
C LEU A 304 -6.31 -9.76 23.19
N SER A 305 -5.43 -8.79 22.87
CA SER A 305 -5.27 -7.59 23.70
C SER A 305 -6.51 -6.70 23.67
N TRP A 306 -7.18 -6.56 22.54
CA TRP A 306 -8.47 -5.87 22.44
C TRP A 306 -9.54 -6.58 23.28
N THR A 307 -9.69 -7.89 23.11
CA THR A 307 -10.66 -8.72 23.84
C THR A 307 -10.45 -8.62 25.35
N LEU A 308 -9.19 -8.70 25.81
CA LEU A 308 -8.85 -8.57 27.23
C LEU A 308 -9.16 -7.16 27.76
N ALA A 309 -8.76 -6.11 27.03
CA ALA A 309 -9.04 -4.73 27.42
C ALA A 309 -10.54 -4.45 27.49
N GLU A 310 -11.31 -4.93 26.50
CA GLU A 310 -12.77 -4.81 26.51
C GLU A 310 -13.40 -5.58 27.68
N TRP A 311 -12.90 -6.78 27.98
CA TRP A 311 -13.37 -7.56 29.12
C TRP A 311 -13.16 -6.83 30.46
N VAL A 312 -11.95 -6.27 30.65
CA VAL A 312 -11.65 -5.48 31.86
C VAL A 312 -12.51 -4.22 31.95
N MET A 313 -12.71 -3.51 30.83
CA MET A 313 -13.44 -2.23 30.82
C MET A 313 -14.97 -2.39 30.89
N LYS A 314 -15.51 -3.41 30.23
CA LYS A 314 -16.97 -3.59 30.03
C LYS A 314 -17.54 -4.83 30.76
N GLY A 315 -16.71 -5.62 31.42
CA GLY A 315 -17.11 -6.86 32.13
C GLY A 315 -17.39 -8.05 31.21
N ARG A 316 -17.33 -7.88 29.87
CA ARG A 316 -17.56 -8.96 28.90
C ARG A 316 -16.87 -8.62 27.55
N PRO A 317 -16.24 -9.62 26.90
CA PRO A 317 -15.70 -9.46 25.57
C PRO A 317 -16.79 -9.56 24.50
N SER A 318 -16.53 -9.04 23.31
CA SER A 318 -17.44 -9.14 22.16
C SER A 318 -16.75 -9.72 20.93
N LEU A 319 -17.50 -10.42 20.07
CA LEU A 319 -17.02 -10.89 18.77
C LEU A 319 -16.61 -9.72 17.86
N LEU A 320 -17.38 -8.63 17.91
CA LEU A 320 -17.04 -7.40 17.16
C LEU A 320 -15.70 -6.86 17.61
N GLY A 321 -15.44 -6.81 18.93
CA GLY A 321 -14.17 -6.37 19.48
C GLY A 321 -13.00 -7.25 19.04
N ALA A 322 -13.16 -8.58 19.08
CA ALA A 322 -12.15 -9.52 18.64
C ALA A 322 -11.83 -9.35 17.12
N ALA A 323 -12.86 -9.22 16.28
CA ALA A 323 -12.69 -9.01 14.83
C ALA A 323 -12.03 -7.66 14.54
N SER A 324 -12.47 -6.58 15.21
CA SER A 324 -11.85 -5.24 15.06
C SER A 324 -10.41 -5.22 15.56
N GLY A 325 -10.10 -5.95 16.64
CA GLY A 325 -8.75 -6.14 17.14
C GLY A 325 -7.86 -6.85 16.13
N ALA A 326 -8.34 -7.93 15.51
CA ALA A 326 -7.60 -8.62 14.46
C ALA A 326 -7.27 -7.68 13.29
N VAL A 327 -8.26 -6.93 12.80
CA VAL A 327 -8.03 -5.94 11.71
C VAL A 327 -7.05 -4.85 12.16
N SER A 328 -7.13 -4.35 13.40
CA SER A 328 -6.17 -3.38 13.95
C SER A 328 -4.74 -3.93 13.95
N GLY A 329 -4.56 -5.23 14.27
CA GLY A 329 -3.27 -5.92 14.21
C GLY A 329 -2.74 -6.10 12.79
N LEU A 330 -3.62 -6.36 11.83
CA LEU A 330 -3.26 -6.40 10.41
C LEU A 330 -2.79 -5.03 9.91
N VAL A 331 -3.48 -3.97 10.32
CA VAL A 331 -3.14 -2.59 9.95
C VAL A 331 -1.78 -2.17 10.54
N VAL A 332 -1.57 -2.40 11.84
CA VAL A 332 -0.33 -1.95 12.52
C VAL A 332 0.90 -2.64 11.96
N ILE A 333 0.79 -3.91 11.55
CA ILE A 333 1.93 -4.66 11.02
C ILE A 333 2.21 -4.37 9.54
N THR A 334 1.23 -3.82 8.81
CA THR A 334 1.33 -3.59 7.37
C THR A 334 2.58 -2.78 6.96
N PRO A 335 2.93 -1.63 7.56
CA PRO A 335 4.15 -0.90 7.19
C PRO A 335 5.44 -1.60 7.62
N ALA A 336 5.35 -2.56 8.53
CA ALA A 336 6.47 -3.17 9.23
C ALA A 336 6.73 -4.63 8.83
N ALA A 337 5.81 -5.28 8.12
CA ALA A 337 5.72 -6.73 8.04
C ALA A 337 7.02 -7.43 7.61
N GLY A 338 7.76 -6.87 6.66
CA GLY A 338 9.05 -7.39 6.19
C GLY A 338 10.27 -6.74 6.85
N PHE A 339 10.08 -5.76 7.73
CA PHE A 339 11.18 -5.02 8.35
C PHE A 339 11.43 -5.40 9.81
N VAL A 340 10.41 -5.86 10.53
CA VAL A 340 10.50 -6.10 11.97
C VAL A 340 10.60 -7.59 12.29
N GLY A 341 11.38 -7.94 13.32
CA GLY A 341 11.44 -9.30 13.81
C GLY A 341 10.11 -9.75 14.42
N VAL A 342 9.93 -11.06 14.61
CA VAL A 342 8.66 -11.65 15.11
C VAL A 342 8.30 -11.12 16.50
N GLY A 343 9.29 -10.88 17.37
CA GLY A 343 9.08 -10.26 18.69
C GLY A 343 8.52 -8.84 18.57
N GLY A 344 9.06 -8.04 17.64
CA GLY A 344 8.56 -6.70 17.34
C GLY A 344 7.11 -6.76 16.82
N GLY A 345 6.82 -7.69 15.88
CA GLY A 345 5.47 -7.90 15.35
C GLY A 345 4.46 -8.27 16.44
N LEU A 346 4.84 -9.16 17.37
CA LEU A 346 4.00 -9.52 18.52
C LEU A 346 3.69 -8.29 19.41
N ILE A 347 4.71 -7.51 19.75
CA ILE A 347 4.55 -6.31 20.59
C ILE A 347 3.67 -5.27 19.88
N MET A 348 3.91 -5.02 18.60
CA MET A 348 3.09 -4.11 17.80
C MET A 348 1.62 -4.55 17.78
N GLY A 349 1.36 -5.85 17.64
CA GLY A 349 0.02 -6.42 17.74
C GLY A 349 -0.64 -6.15 19.09
N LEU A 350 0.04 -6.45 20.19
CA LEU A 350 -0.48 -6.21 21.54
C LEU A 350 -0.83 -4.73 21.78
N ILE A 351 0.03 -3.82 21.36
CA ILE A 351 -0.21 -2.38 21.51
C ILE A 351 -1.40 -1.94 20.63
N SER A 352 -1.51 -2.45 19.41
CA SER A 352 -2.54 -2.03 18.47
C SER A 352 -3.95 -2.42 18.87
N GLY A 353 -4.13 -3.57 19.55
CA GLY A 353 -5.45 -3.94 20.04
C GLY A 353 -6.01 -2.94 21.07
N VAL A 354 -5.16 -2.46 21.98
CA VAL A 354 -5.54 -1.42 22.96
C VAL A 354 -5.69 -0.06 22.28
N ALA A 355 -4.76 0.31 21.38
CA ALA A 355 -4.80 1.60 20.67
C ALA A 355 -6.03 1.69 19.75
N GLY A 356 -6.36 0.62 19.01
CA GLY A 356 -7.57 0.56 18.18
C GLY A 356 -8.86 0.66 18.99
N LEU A 357 -8.93 -0.04 20.13
CA LEU A 357 -10.06 0.08 21.06
C LEU A 357 -10.25 1.53 21.54
N TRP A 358 -9.16 2.21 21.90
CA TRP A 358 -9.21 3.63 22.24
C TRP A 358 -9.61 4.49 21.03
N GLY A 359 -9.11 4.21 19.85
CA GLY A 359 -9.42 4.91 18.60
C GLY A 359 -10.92 4.90 18.30
N VAL A 360 -11.53 3.73 18.41
CA VAL A 360 -12.95 3.50 18.12
C VAL A 360 -13.88 4.11 19.20
N HIS A 361 -13.51 4.06 20.46
CA HIS A 361 -14.36 4.52 21.56
C HIS A 361 -13.96 5.89 22.12
N GLY A 362 -12.67 6.10 22.41
CA GLY A 362 -12.15 7.32 23.02
C GLY A 362 -11.98 8.46 22.02
N LEU A 363 -11.11 8.24 21.04
CA LEU A 363 -10.78 9.27 20.05
C LEU A 363 -11.98 9.69 19.21
N LYS A 364 -12.79 8.74 18.75
CA LYS A 364 -14.03 9.04 18.00
C LYS A 364 -14.96 9.99 18.76
N ARG A 365 -15.08 9.82 20.08
CA ARG A 365 -15.88 10.73 20.94
C ARG A 365 -15.23 12.12 21.03
N LEU A 366 -13.91 12.18 21.21
CA LEU A 366 -13.18 13.46 21.27
C LEU A 366 -13.29 14.24 19.97
N LEU A 367 -13.20 13.57 18.83
CA LEU A 367 -13.35 14.15 17.51
C LEU A 367 -14.81 14.53 17.20
N GLY A 368 -15.78 13.92 17.84
CA GLY A 368 -17.20 14.18 17.60
C GLY A 368 -17.66 13.82 16.18
N ALA A 369 -16.90 13.00 15.47
CA ALA A 369 -17.19 12.55 14.12
C ALA A 369 -18.11 11.32 14.12
N ASP A 370 -19.06 11.25 13.18
CA ASP A 370 -19.79 10.02 12.88
C ASP A 370 -19.06 9.22 11.79
N ASP A 371 -17.92 8.66 12.16
CA ASP A 371 -17.21 7.65 11.39
C ASP A 371 -17.96 6.33 11.55
N SER A 372 -18.78 5.96 10.54
CA SER A 372 -19.83 4.94 10.69
C SER A 372 -19.28 3.57 11.07
N LEU A 373 -18.17 3.15 10.44
CA LEU A 373 -17.58 1.83 10.61
C LEU A 373 -16.16 1.89 11.20
N ASP A 374 -15.88 2.97 11.96
CA ASP A 374 -14.64 3.15 12.71
C ASP A 374 -13.36 3.13 11.89
N VAL A 375 -13.42 3.61 10.63
CA VAL A 375 -12.30 3.60 9.69
C VAL A 375 -11.09 4.35 10.25
N PHE A 376 -11.29 5.55 10.82
CA PHE A 376 -10.18 6.31 11.39
C PHE A 376 -9.64 5.66 12.67
N GLY A 377 -10.51 5.11 13.53
CA GLY A 377 -10.10 4.43 14.75
C GLY A 377 -9.23 3.20 14.48
N VAL A 378 -9.58 2.40 13.48
CA VAL A 378 -8.86 1.18 13.11
C VAL A 378 -7.69 1.48 12.18
N HIS A 379 -7.95 2.11 11.02
CA HIS A 379 -6.91 2.29 10.00
C HIS A 379 -6.03 3.53 10.25
N GLY A 380 -6.60 4.64 10.74
CA GLY A 380 -5.84 5.86 11.03
C GLY A 380 -4.93 5.70 12.23
N VAL A 381 -5.51 5.34 13.39
CA VAL A 381 -4.74 5.19 14.63
C VAL A 381 -3.71 4.08 14.53
N CYS A 382 -4.11 2.88 14.08
CA CYS A 382 -3.17 1.76 14.00
C CYS A 382 -2.18 1.92 12.83
N GLY A 383 -2.55 2.60 11.73
CA GLY A 383 -1.64 2.92 10.64
C GLY A 383 -0.53 3.91 11.06
N ILE A 384 -0.90 4.99 11.78
CA ILE A 384 0.08 5.94 12.34
C ILE A 384 1.00 5.24 13.33
N LEU A 385 0.42 4.47 14.23
CA LEU A 385 1.18 3.70 15.22
C LEU A 385 2.15 2.71 14.52
N GLY A 386 1.66 1.97 13.53
CA GLY A 386 2.44 1.02 12.74
C GLY A 386 3.60 1.69 12.03
N ALA A 387 3.36 2.79 11.33
CA ALA A 387 4.41 3.54 10.64
C ALA A 387 5.51 4.02 11.60
N LEU A 388 5.15 4.59 12.75
CA LEU A 388 6.12 5.05 13.75
C LEU A 388 6.89 3.87 14.38
N LEU A 389 6.21 2.80 14.75
CA LEU A 389 6.82 1.61 15.35
C LEU A 389 7.69 0.83 14.35
N THR A 390 7.46 0.94 13.04
CA THR A 390 8.38 0.44 12.02
C THR A 390 9.77 1.07 12.22
N GLY A 391 9.84 2.37 12.46
CA GLY A 391 11.11 3.06 12.74
C GLY A 391 11.82 2.59 14.00
N VAL A 392 11.08 2.02 14.95
CA VAL A 392 11.65 1.43 16.19
C VAL A 392 12.13 0.01 15.94
N PHE A 393 11.22 -0.88 15.49
CA PHE A 393 11.46 -2.32 15.47
C PHE A 393 12.13 -2.84 14.19
N ALA A 394 12.35 -1.98 13.17
CA ALA A 394 13.23 -2.33 12.05
C ALA A 394 14.71 -2.33 12.45
N SER A 395 15.08 -1.86 13.65
CA SER A 395 16.43 -1.91 14.16
C SER A 395 16.94 -3.35 14.27
N PRO A 396 18.15 -3.66 13.73
CA PRO A 396 18.79 -4.96 13.91
C PRO A 396 19.00 -5.34 15.37
N ASP A 397 19.24 -4.36 16.26
CA ASP A 397 19.41 -4.60 17.70
C ASP A 397 18.13 -5.12 18.38
N LEU A 398 16.97 -4.87 17.74
CA LEU A 398 15.66 -5.36 18.20
C LEU A 398 15.15 -6.56 17.35
N GLY A 399 16.04 -7.15 16.55
CA GLY A 399 15.73 -8.30 15.69
C GLY A 399 15.06 -7.92 14.36
N GLY A 400 15.05 -6.63 13.99
CA GLY A 400 14.60 -6.15 12.69
C GLY A 400 15.62 -6.42 11.58
N THR A 401 15.20 -6.21 10.33
CA THR A 401 16.07 -6.45 9.15
C THR A 401 17.03 -5.30 8.85
N GLY A 402 16.85 -4.14 9.49
CA GLY A 402 17.59 -2.93 9.14
C GLY A 402 17.13 -2.32 7.79
N VAL A 403 17.94 -1.42 7.27
CA VAL A 403 17.79 -0.82 5.94
C VAL A 403 18.81 -1.45 5.02
N TRP A 404 18.38 -1.90 3.85
CA TRP A 404 19.26 -2.53 2.87
C TRP A 404 20.01 -1.50 2.04
N ASP A 405 21.33 -1.62 1.95
CA ASP A 405 22.16 -0.86 1.03
C ASP A 405 22.39 -1.67 -0.25
N TYR A 406 21.76 -1.23 -1.33
CA TYR A 406 21.84 -1.90 -2.62
C TYR A 406 23.20 -1.72 -3.30
N VAL A 407 24.03 -0.74 -2.90
CA VAL A 407 25.39 -0.56 -3.46
C VAL A 407 26.32 -1.64 -2.93
N THR A 408 26.35 -1.81 -1.60
CA THR A 408 27.18 -2.81 -0.93
C THR A 408 26.53 -4.19 -0.91
N ASN A 409 25.23 -4.27 -1.23
CA ASN A 409 24.41 -5.49 -1.14
C ASN A 409 24.42 -6.12 0.25
N GLN A 410 24.31 -5.27 1.28
CA GLN A 410 24.30 -5.65 2.70
C GLN A 410 23.36 -4.75 3.49
N VAL A 411 23.09 -5.11 4.74
CA VAL A 411 22.38 -4.23 5.67
C VAL A 411 23.27 -3.03 5.98
N ALA A 412 22.72 -1.81 5.85
CA ALA A 412 23.44 -0.59 6.16
C ALA A 412 23.83 -0.54 7.63
N GLU A 413 25.07 -0.14 7.90
CA GLU A 413 25.58 0.03 9.27
C GLU A 413 25.00 1.28 9.93
N GLY A 414 24.98 1.29 11.26
CA GLY A 414 24.66 2.49 12.05
C GLY A 414 23.19 2.87 12.05
N TYR A 415 22.26 1.89 12.02
CA TYR A 415 20.82 2.14 12.16
C TYR A 415 20.52 3.00 13.39
N SER A 416 19.83 4.10 13.21
CA SER A 416 19.41 4.99 14.30
C SER A 416 17.90 5.02 14.44
N ILE A 417 17.37 4.44 15.51
CA ILE A 417 15.93 4.44 15.83
C ILE A 417 15.36 5.86 15.80
N LEU A 418 16.05 6.83 16.45
CA LEU A 418 15.56 8.21 16.49
C LEU A 418 15.47 8.84 15.11
N THR A 419 16.46 8.60 14.26
CA THR A 419 16.46 9.10 12.87
C THR A 419 15.35 8.46 12.06
N GLN A 420 15.20 7.13 12.14
CA GLN A 420 14.19 6.44 11.37
C GLN A 420 12.77 6.81 11.85
N VAL A 421 12.53 6.95 13.15
CA VAL A 421 11.22 7.41 13.66
C VAL A 421 10.89 8.84 13.19
N LYS A 422 11.88 9.73 13.11
CA LYS A 422 11.68 11.08 12.53
C LYS A 422 11.29 10.99 11.05
N ILE A 423 11.95 10.16 10.28
CA ILE A 423 11.62 9.92 8.86
C ILE A 423 10.19 9.38 8.73
N GLN A 424 9.82 8.39 9.53
CA GLN A 424 8.47 7.84 9.56
C GLN A 424 7.43 8.91 9.94
N ALA A 425 7.73 9.76 10.92
CA ALA A 425 6.85 10.85 11.31
C ALA A 425 6.64 11.89 10.18
N ILE A 426 7.68 12.15 9.38
CA ILE A 426 7.56 12.99 8.17
C ILE A 426 6.62 12.31 7.16
N GLY A 427 6.80 11.00 6.90
CA GLY A 427 5.92 10.24 6.00
C GLY A 427 4.47 10.26 6.45
N VAL A 428 4.21 10.05 7.74
CA VAL A 428 2.88 10.18 8.36
C VAL A 428 2.31 11.58 8.17
N GLY A 429 3.11 12.63 8.49
CA GLY A 429 2.69 14.02 8.36
C GLY A 429 2.34 14.42 6.92
N VAL A 430 3.18 14.04 5.95
CA VAL A 430 2.93 14.27 4.52
C VAL A 430 1.64 13.59 4.10
N THR A 431 1.44 12.32 4.49
CA THR A 431 0.22 11.56 4.14
C THR A 431 -1.04 12.20 4.71
N ILE A 432 -1.02 12.60 5.99
CA ILE A 432 -2.17 13.26 6.65
C ILE A 432 -2.53 14.57 5.95
N LEU A 433 -1.53 15.42 5.70
CA LEU A 433 -1.75 16.72 5.08
C LEU A 433 -2.21 16.59 3.64
N TRP A 434 -1.55 15.74 2.86
CA TRP A 434 -1.86 15.55 1.45
C TRP A 434 -3.25 14.94 1.25
N SER A 435 -3.50 13.79 1.88
CA SER A 435 -4.81 13.11 1.79
C SER A 435 -5.95 13.98 2.32
N GLY A 436 -5.73 14.65 3.46
CA GLY A 436 -6.72 15.53 4.07
C GLY A 436 -7.09 16.71 3.19
N ALA A 437 -6.11 17.40 2.62
CA ALA A 437 -6.33 18.52 1.73
C ALA A 437 -7.06 18.11 0.44
N VAL A 438 -6.59 17.04 -0.21
CA VAL A 438 -7.21 16.53 -1.43
C VAL A 438 -8.63 16.03 -1.15
N ALA A 439 -8.85 15.31 -0.05
CA ALA A 439 -10.19 14.84 0.32
C ALA A 439 -11.15 16.01 0.58
N ALA A 440 -10.72 17.05 1.28
CA ALA A 440 -11.55 18.23 1.53
C ALA A 440 -11.96 18.94 0.23
N ILE A 441 -11.01 19.12 -0.69
CA ILE A 441 -11.27 19.73 -2.01
C ILE A 441 -12.20 18.82 -2.82
N ALA A 442 -11.92 17.52 -2.89
CA ALA A 442 -12.71 16.57 -3.65
C ALA A 442 -14.16 16.49 -3.15
N PHE A 443 -14.39 16.36 -1.84
CA PHE A 443 -15.75 16.36 -1.29
C PHE A 443 -16.49 17.66 -1.56
N LYS A 444 -15.81 18.82 -1.45
CA LYS A 444 -16.44 20.11 -1.78
C LYS A 444 -16.81 20.22 -3.26
N ALA A 445 -15.93 19.79 -4.15
CA ALA A 445 -16.23 19.76 -5.59
C ALA A 445 -17.42 18.84 -5.91
N VAL A 446 -17.46 17.65 -5.32
CA VAL A 446 -18.55 16.70 -5.50
C VAL A 446 -19.86 17.22 -4.92
N ASP A 447 -19.82 17.90 -3.76
CA ASP A 447 -20.99 18.51 -3.15
C ASP A 447 -21.62 19.56 -4.08
N MET A 448 -20.81 20.39 -4.71
CA MET A 448 -21.27 21.40 -5.68
C MET A 448 -21.85 20.78 -6.96
N LEU A 449 -21.36 19.60 -7.39
CA LEU A 449 -21.79 18.97 -8.65
C LEU A 449 -23.05 18.11 -8.49
N VAL A 450 -23.10 17.27 -7.48
CA VAL A 450 -24.16 16.26 -7.30
C VAL A 450 -24.78 16.24 -5.90
N GLY A 451 -24.18 17.00 -4.96
CA GLY A 451 -24.50 16.92 -3.54
C GLY A 451 -24.00 15.63 -2.91
N LEU A 452 -23.57 15.67 -1.65
CA LEU A 452 -22.98 14.51 -0.98
C LEU A 452 -24.01 13.55 -0.40
N ARG A 453 -25.05 14.09 0.26
CA ARG A 453 -25.96 13.32 1.11
C ARG A 453 -27.30 13.07 0.45
N VAL A 454 -27.88 11.90 0.73
CA VAL A 454 -29.28 11.61 0.38
C VAL A 454 -30.24 12.43 1.25
N ASN A 455 -31.50 12.56 0.84
CA ASN A 455 -32.50 13.24 1.66
C ASN A 455 -32.85 12.42 2.91
N GLY A 456 -33.48 13.07 3.90
CA GLY A 456 -33.76 12.43 5.20
C GLY A 456 -34.72 11.25 5.10
N ASP A 457 -35.63 11.22 4.16
CA ASP A 457 -36.60 10.12 4.00
C ASP A 457 -35.92 8.90 3.39
N ALA A 458 -35.05 9.06 2.40
CA ALA A 458 -34.22 7.98 1.85
C ALA A 458 -33.29 7.38 2.92
N GLU A 459 -32.70 8.21 3.79
CA GLU A 459 -31.87 7.71 4.89
C GLU A 459 -32.69 6.93 5.95
N ARG A 460 -33.95 7.34 6.22
CA ARG A 460 -34.84 6.62 7.12
C ARG A 460 -35.31 5.30 6.52
N GLU A 461 -35.69 5.29 5.25
CA GLU A 461 -36.13 4.09 4.54
C GLU A 461 -34.99 3.07 4.37
N GLY A 462 -33.80 3.53 3.94
CA GLY A 462 -32.61 2.73 3.68
C GLY A 462 -32.17 2.80 2.23
N LEU A 463 -30.86 2.79 2.03
CA LEU A 463 -30.24 3.03 0.73
C LEU A 463 -30.34 1.84 -0.21
N ASP A 464 -30.58 0.62 0.30
CA ASP A 464 -30.77 -0.55 -0.55
C ASP A 464 -31.99 -0.34 -1.49
N VAL A 465 -33.11 0.07 -0.94
CA VAL A 465 -34.31 0.32 -1.71
C VAL A 465 -34.25 1.65 -2.43
N THR A 466 -33.89 2.72 -1.74
CA THR A 466 -33.99 4.08 -2.30
C THR A 466 -32.92 4.43 -3.33
N SER A 467 -31.74 3.78 -3.24
CA SER A 467 -30.64 4.02 -4.20
C SER A 467 -30.50 2.93 -5.25
N HIS A 468 -30.87 1.68 -4.94
CA HIS A 468 -30.62 0.52 -5.79
C HIS A 468 -31.89 -0.27 -6.18
N GLY A 469 -33.02 -0.01 -5.52
CA GLY A 469 -34.28 -0.72 -5.80
C GLY A 469 -34.29 -2.18 -5.37
N GLU A 470 -33.38 -2.58 -4.48
CA GLU A 470 -33.15 -3.96 -4.06
C GLU A 470 -33.28 -4.11 -2.56
N LYS A 471 -33.47 -5.35 -2.10
CA LYS A 471 -33.47 -5.72 -0.67
C LYS A 471 -32.52 -6.88 -0.44
N ALA A 472 -31.71 -6.76 0.61
CA ALA A 472 -30.80 -7.84 1.00
C ALA A 472 -31.53 -9.10 1.51
N TYR A 473 -32.70 -8.91 2.11
CA TYR A 473 -33.48 -9.98 2.72
C TYR A 473 -34.95 -9.88 2.31
N SER A 474 -35.51 -11.00 1.87
CA SER A 474 -36.95 -11.20 1.67
C SER A 474 -37.53 -11.71 2.99
N MET A 475 -38.10 -10.82 3.79
CA MET A 475 -38.87 -11.15 5.02
C MET A 475 -40.34 -11.00 4.78
#